data_1d334869e7b3fad6c65b018179ed1883
#
_entry.id   1d334869e7b3fad6c65b018179ed1883
#
_cell.length_a   1.000
_cell.length_b   1.000
_cell.length_c   1.000
_cell.angle_alpha   90.00
_cell.angle_beta   90.00
_cell.angle_gamma   90.00
#
_symmetry.space_group_name_H-M   'P 1'
#
loop_
_entity.id
_entity.type
_entity.pdbx_description
1 polymer ?
#
loop_
_entity_poly.entity_id
_entity_poly.type
_entity_poly.pdbx_seq_one_letter_code
_entity_poly.pdbx_strand_id
1 'polypeptide(L)'
;MRKYYLFAIKKDFYKTYYNNGEILYKTLNNLYYLRNQNISYGLSVYDQICDVFKKDVIINYFHIKNGFYIKKKDRKILVDNIMDNEKYIIEINYSCIIIYTDILPRVLKLFNYYNPRIFICDFENNDYFWNNNNFSNNYCELQYNLI
;
A
#
# COMPACT_ATOMS: atom_id res chain seq x y z
N MET A 1 -5.50 13.93 -6.67
CA MET A 1 -5.53 12.49 -6.28
C MET A 1 -4.28 12.15 -5.51
N ARG A 2 -4.43 11.53 -4.33
CA ARG A 2 -3.29 11.12 -3.51
C ARG A 2 -2.71 9.81 -3.98
N LYS A 3 -1.42 9.59 -3.70
CA LYS A 3 -0.72 8.34 -3.98
C LYS A 3 -0.28 7.72 -2.66
N TYR A 4 -0.83 6.54 -2.37
CA TYR A 4 -0.41 5.76 -1.22
C TYR A 4 0.45 4.60 -1.67
N TYR A 5 1.64 4.52 -1.11
CA TYR A 5 2.61 3.47 -1.41
C TYR A 5 2.55 2.41 -0.32
N LEU A 6 2.25 1.17 -0.69
CA LEU A 6 2.15 0.05 0.22
C LEU A 6 3.38 -0.82 0.09
N PHE A 7 4.05 -1.04 1.21
CA PHE A 7 5.24 -1.90 1.29
C PHE A 7 4.97 -3.06 2.24
N ALA A 8 5.19 -4.29 1.78
CA ALA A 8 5.10 -5.46 2.64
C ALA A 8 6.45 -5.67 3.32
N ILE A 9 6.54 -5.38 4.61
CA ILE A 9 7.79 -5.42 5.34
C ILE A 9 8.10 -6.85 5.75
N LYS A 10 9.34 -7.29 5.52
CA LYS A 10 9.78 -8.62 5.91
C LYS A 10 9.65 -8.85 7.41
N LYS A 11 9.30 -10.07 7.79
CA LYS A 11 9.05 -10.45 9.17
C LYS A 11 10.22 -10.08 10.10
N ASP A 12 11.45 -10.27 9.64
CA ASP A 12 12.63 -10.00 10.45
C ASP A 12 12.80 -8.52 10.77
N PHE A 13 12.36 -7.65 9.87
CA PHE A 13 12.45 -6.20 10.07
C PHE A 13 11.19 -5.61 10.72
N TYR A 14 10.08 -6.29 10.66
CA TYR A 14 8.81 -5.80 11.21
C TYR A 14 8.91 -5.51 12.70
N LYS A 15 9.51 -6.43 13.45
CA LYS A 15 9.67 -6.26 14.90
C LYS A 15 10.49 -5.02 15.25
N THR A 16 11.53 -4.75 14.46
CA THR A 16 12.41 -3.58 14.66
C THR A 16 11.70 -2.28 14.33
N TYR A 17 10.97 -2.25 13.21
CA TYR A 17 10.38 -1.02 12.70
C TYR A 17 8.97 -0.73 13.21
N TYR A 18 8.30 -1.69 13.83
CA TYR A 18 6.91 -1.50 14.26
C TYR A 18 6.75 -0.29 15.18
N ASN A 19 7.65 -0.14 16.14
CA ASN A 19 7.67 1.01 17.05
C ASN A 19 8.57 2.14 16.55
N ASN A 20 9.20 1.98 15.40
CA ASN A 20 10.13 2.96 14.82
C ASN A 20 9.70 3.30 13.39
N GLY A 21 8.40 3.56 13.19
CA GLY A 21 7.85 3.86 11.86
C GLY A 21 8.48 5.08 11.21
N GLU A 22 8.91 6.07 12.00
CA GLU A 22 9.58 7.24 11.48
C GLU A 22 10.88 6.88 10.76
N ILE A 23 11.67 5.98 11.34
CA ILE A 23 12.93 5.53 10.75
C ILE A 23 12.67 4.77 9.45
N LEU A 24 11.69 3.88 9.47
CA LEU A 24 11.30 3.15 8.27
C LEU A 24 10.81 4.10 7.18
N TYR A 25 9.98 5.08 7.54
CA TYR A 25 9.50 6.07 6.58
C TYR A 25 10.65 6.85 5.96
N LYS A 26 11.60 7.31 6.75
CA LYS A 26 12.76 8.05 6.25
C LYS A 26 13.59 7.22 5.27
N THR A 27 13.78 5.94 5.59
CA THR A 27 14.50 5.02 4.70
C THR A 27 13.78 4.86 3.37
N LEU A 28 12.48 4.58 3.40
CA LEU A 28 11.67 4.41 2.18
C LEU A 28 11.57 5.72 1.39
N ASN A 29 11.45 6.84 2.07
CA ASN A 29 11.40 8.15 1.43
C ASN A 29 12.71 8.46 0.69
N ASN A 30 13.85 8.15 1.29
CA ASN A 30 15.14 8.30 0.62
C ASN A 30 15.25 7.42 -0.62
N LEU A 31 14.78 6.18 -0.55
CA LEU A 31 14.76 5.27 -1.70
C LEU A 31 13.83 5.78 -2.81
N TYR A 32 12.71 6.35 -2.44
CA TYR A 32 11.77 6.94 -3.39
C TYR A 32 12.43 8.05 -4.22
N TYR A 33 13.20 8.93 -3.58
CA TYR A 33 13.88 10.01 -4.28
C TYR A 33 15.13 9.57 -5.04
N LEU A 34 15.73 8.43 -4.65
CA LEU A 34 16.91 7.87 -5.35
C LEU A 34 16.57 7.03 -6.57
N ARG A 35 15.30 6.67 -6.75
CA ARG A 35 14.86 5.69 -7.77
C ARG A 35 15.35 6.00 -9.19
N ASN A 36 15.55 7.28 -9.53
CA ASN A 36 16.01 7.70 -10.84
C ASN A 36 17.52 7.93 -10.91
N GLN A 37 18.22 7.86 -9.78
CA GLN A 37 19.65 8.16 -9.69
C GLN A 37 20.51 6.91 -9.49
N ASN A 38 20.03 5.96 -8.69
CA ASN A 38 20.76 4.72 -8.43
C ASN A 38 19.76 3.57 -8.25
N ILE A 39 19.30 3.04 -9.39
CA ILE A 39 18.25 2.01 -9.43
C ILE A 39 18.74 0.72 -8.76
N SER A 40 19.98 0.29 -9.04
CA SER A 40 20.51 -0.96 -8.50
C SER A 40 20.60 -0.94 -6.98
N TYR A 41 21.04 0.16 -6.41
CA TYR A 41 21.10 0.33 -4.95
C TYR A 41 19.70 0.31 -4.35
N GLY A 42 18.78 1.06 -4.94
CA GLY A 42 17.41 1.13 -4.45
C GLY A 42 16.71 -0.23 -4.45
N LEU A 43 16.84 -1.00 -5.55
CA LEU A 43 16.28 -2.34 -5.63
C LEU A 43 16.89 -3.28 -4.60
N SER A 44 18.19 -3.19 -4.37
CA SER A 44 18.88 -4.01 -3.38
C SER A 44 18.34 -3.76 -1.97
N VAL A 45 18.11 -2.51 -1.60
CA VAL A 45 17.58 -2.17 -0.27
C VAL A 45 16.12 -2.59 -0.15
N TYR A 46 15.30 -2.40 -1.19
CA TYR A 46 13.93 -2.89 -1.19
C TYR A 46 13.89 -4.41 -0.99
N ASP A 47 14.75 -5.15 -1.67
CA ASP A 47 14.82 -6.61 -1.52
C ASP A 47 15.20 -7.04 -0.11
N GLN A 48 15.98 -6.23 0.59
CA GLN A 48 16.36 -6.52 1.97
C GLN A 48 15.21 -6.32 2.95
N ILE A 49 14.43 -5.26 2.77
CA ILE A 49 13.42 -4.81 3.74
C ILE A 49 12.03 -5.33 3.39
N CYS A 50 11.71 -5.43 2.10
CA CYS A 50 10.34 -5.69 1.64
C CYS A 50 10.20 -7.06 0.99
N ASP A 51 9.04 -7.69 1.23
CA ASP A 51 8.60 -8.84 0.46
C ASP A 51 8.02 -8.37 -0.87
N VAL A 52 8.06 -9.24 -1.87
CA VAL A 52 7.45 -8.94 -3.17
C VAL A 52 5.95 -9.13 -3.12
N PHE A 53 5.21 -8.35 -3.92
CA PHE A 53 3.79 -8.52 -4.09
C PHE A 53 3.50 -9.47 -5.26
N LYS A 54 2.67 -10.46 -5.01
CA LYS A 54 2.25 -11.43 -6.03
C LYS A 54 1.00 -10.92 -6.71
N LYS A 55 1.17 -10.37 -7.92
CA LYS A 55 0.11 -9.72 -8.68
C LYS A 55 -1.12 -10.61 -8.87
N ASP A 56 -0.91 -11.87 -9.27
CA ASP A 56 -2.02 -12.78 -9.54
C ASP A 56 -2.82 -13.12 -8.29
N VAL A 57 -2.17 -13.26 -7.16
CA VAL A 57 -2.83 -13.51 -5.88
C VAL A 57 -3.71 -12.32 -5.49
N ILE A 58 -3.19 -11.11 -5.66
CA ILE A 58 -3.92 -9.89 -5.30
C ILE A 58 -5.13 -9.70 -6.22
N ILE A 59 -4.96 -9.90 -7.52
CA ILE A 59 -6.06 -9.79 -8.48
C ILE A 59 -7.16 -10.81 -8.16
N ASN A 60 -6.79 -12.04 -7.84
CA ASN A 60 -7.77 -13.06 -7.46
C ASN A 60 -8.55 -12.67 -6.21
N TYR A 61 -7.90 -11.99 -5.26
CA TYR A 61 -8.58 -11.49 -4.08
C TYR A 61 -9.74 -10.56 -4.43
N PHE A 62 -9.52 -9.65 -5.39
CA PHE A 62 -10.58 -8.74 -5.84
C PHE A 62 -11.70 -9.47 -6.59
N HIS A 63 -11.37 -10.49 -7.38
CA HIS A 63 -12.37 -11.26 -8.11
C HIS A 63 -13.28 -12.09 -7.20
N ILE A 64 -12.74 -12.59 -6.09
CA ILE A 64 -13.49 -13.41 -5.16
C ILE A 64 -14.48 -12.56 -4.33
N LYS A 65 -14.13 -11.31 -4.04
CA LYS A 65 -14.97 -10.44 -3.21
C LYS A 65 -16.13 -9.87 -4.04
N ASN A 66 -17.34 -10.02 -3.52
CA ASN A 66 -18.53 -9.45 -4.14
C ASN A 66 -18.49 -7.92 -4.08
N GLY A 67 -18.97 -7.28 -5.13
CA GLY A 67 -19.06 -5.83 -5.21
C GLY A 67 -17.85 -5.13 -5.83
N PHE A 68 -16.77 -5.86 -6.11
CA PHE A 68 -15.64 -5.30 -6.82
C PHE A 68 -15.76 -5.54 -8.32
N TYR A 69 -15.57 -4.49 -9.07
CA TYR A 69 -15.48 -4.55 -10.53
C TYR A 69 -14.07 -4.13 -10.93
N ILE A 70 -13.38 -4.99 -11.69
CA ILE A 70 -11.98 -4.79 -12.03
C ILE A 70 -11.80 -4.66 -13.52
N LYS A 71 -11.05 -3.64 -13.95
CA LYS A 71 -10.63 -3.46 -15.32
C LYS A 71 -9.12 -3.25 -15.37
N LYS A 72 -8.42 -4.12 -16.09
CA LYS A 72 -6.97 -4.00 -16.27
C LYS A 72 -6.65 -3.06 -17.43
N LYS A 73 -5.63 -2.20 -17.21
CA LYS A 73 -5.06 -1.37 -18.26
C LYS A 73 -3.57 -1.21 -18.00
N ASP A 74 -2.73 -1.84 -18.82
CA ASP A 74 -1.27 -1.88 -18.63
C ASP A 74 -0.90 -2.46 -17.26
N ARG A 75 -0.14 -1.72 -16.44
CA ARG A 75 0.20 -2.12 -15.06
C ARG A 75 -0.86 -1.71 -14.06
N LYS A 76 -1.84 -0.95 -14.48
CA LYS A 76 -2.83 -0.36 -13.59
C LYS A 76 -4.11 -1.17 -13.62
N ILE A 77 -4.74 -1.26 -12.47
CA ILE A 77 -6.03 -1.90 -12.30
C ILE A 77 -7.01 -0.84 -11.82
N LEU A 78 -8.04 -0.62 -12.61
CA LEU A 78 -9.15 0.23 -12.20
C LEU A 78 -10.07 -0.61 -11.33
N VAL A 79 -10.33 -0.17 -10.12
CA VAL A 79 -11.21 -0.87 -9.18
C VAL A 79 -12.43 0.01 -8.90
N ASP A 80 -13.59 -0.57 -9.11
CA ASP A 80 -14.87 0.04 -8.75
C ASP A 80 -15.52 -0.82 -7.69
N ASN A 81 -15.53 -0.33 -6.46
CA ASN A 81 -16.16 -1.02 -5.35
C ASN A 81 -17.59 -0.50 -5.22
N ILE A 82 -18.52 -1.23 -5.81
CA ILE A 82 -19.93 -0.84 -5.88
C ILE A 82 -20.54 -0.76 -4.49
N MET A 83 -20.18 -1.69 -3.60
CA MET A 83 -20.73 -1.77 -2.26
C MET A 83 -20.39 -0.54 -1.42
N ASP A 84 -19.15 -0.05 -1.53
CA ASP A 84 -18.67 1.10 -0.76
C ASP A 84 -18.69 2.40 -1.56
N ASN A 85 -19.14 2.36 -2.80
CA ASN A 85 -19.15 3.50 -3.71
C ASN A 85 -17.77 4.16 -3.83
N GLU A 86 -16.74 3.33 -3.99
CA GLU A 86 -15.35 3.78 -4.11
C GLU A 86 -14.80 3.44 -5.49
N LYS A 87 -14.05 4.39 -6.06
CA LYS A 87 -13.29 4.16 -7.30
C LYS A 87 -11.85 4.57 -7.05
N TYR A 88 -10.93 3.69 -7.43
CA TYR A 88 -9.50 3.96 -7.28
C TYR A 88 -8.71 3.14 -8.29
N ILE A 89 -7.44 3.51 -8.43
CA ILE A 89 -6.52 2.83 -9.33
C ILE A 89 -5.43 2.19 -8.50
N ILE A 90 -5.14 0.92 -8.77
CA ILE A 90 -4.05 0.19 -8.14
C ILE A 90 -2.99 -0.10 -9.20
N GLU A 91 -1.75 0.23 -8.88
CA GLU A 91 -0.60 -0.15 -9.67
C GLU A 91 0.24 -1.14 -8.86
N ILE A 92 0.38 -2.37 -9.36
CA ILE A 92 1.11 -3.41 -8.65
C ILE A 92 2.51 -3.52 -9.25
N ASN A 93 3.49 -3.10 -8.46
CA ASN A 93 4.90 -3.21 -8.80
C ASN A 93 5.56 -4.31 -7.97
N TYR A 94 6.81 -4.63 -8.32
CA TYR A 94 7.55 -5.68 -7.64
C TYR A 94 7.70 -5.41 -6.14
N SER A 95 8.14 -4.21 -5.78
CA SER A 95 8.46 -3.86 -4.40
C SER A 95 7.35 -3.11 -3.66
N CYS A 96 6.36 -2.59 -4.37
CA CYS A 96 5.28 -1.83 -3.74
C CYS A 96 4.01 -1.84 -4.58
N ILE A 97 2.92 -1.54 -3.90
CA ILE A 97 1.64 -1.25 -4.54
C ILE A 97 1.39 0.23 -4.39
N ILE A 98 0.94 0.89 -5.46
CA ILE A 98 0.55 2.29 -5.42
C ILE A 98 -0.96 2.37 -5.59
N ILE A 99 -1.64 3.05 -4.66
CA ILE A 99 -3.07 3.31 -4.75
C ILE A 99 -3.28 4.79 -5.03
N TYR A 100 -3.93 5.08 -6.15
CA TYR A 100 -4.30 6.44 -6.55
C TYR A 100 -5.75 6.67 -6.14
N THR A 101 -5.98 7.53 -5.15
CA THR A 101 -7.31 7.75 -4.60
C THR A 101 -7.40 9.11 -3.92
N ASP A 102 -8.60 9.64 -3.78
CA ASP A 102 -8.81 10.90 -3.04
C ASP A 102 -8.97 10.68 -1.55
N ILE A 103 -9.49 9.52 -1.16
CA ILE A 103 -9.68 9.15 0.23
C ILE A 103 -9.11 7.74 0.47
N LEU A 104 -8.77 7.43 1.71
CA LEU A 104 -8.30 6.10 2.06
C LEU A 104 -9.40 5.07 1.82
N PRO A 105 -9.19 4.12 0.89
CA PRO A 105 -10.24 3.16 0.57
C PRO A 105 -10.32 2.06 1.62
N ARG A 106 -11.54 1.54 1.80
CA ARG A 106 -11.77 0.43 2.73
C ARG A 106 -11.07 -0.85 2.31
N VAL A 107 -10.67 -0.94 1.05
CA VAL A 107 -9.91 -2.09 0.53
C VAL A 107 -8.59 -2.31 1.28
N LEU A 108 -8.06 -1.30 1.96
CA LEU A 108 -6.85 -1.47 2.78
C LEU A 108 -7.02 -2.56 3.84
N LYS A 109 -8.25 -2.78 4.32
CA LYS A 109 -8.54 -3.89 5.25
C LYS A 109 -8.32 -5.25 4.58
N LEU A 110 -8.63 -5.37 3.30
CA LEU A 110 -8.37 -6.59 2.54
C LEU A 110 -6.88 -6.87 2.40
N PHE A 111 -6.09 -5.83 2.17
CA PHE A 111 -4.63 -5.98 2.11
C PHE A 111 -4.05 -6.47 3.43
N ASN A 112 -4.67 -6.12 4.55
CA ASN A 112 -4.24 -6.61 5.85
C ASN A 112 -4.42 -8.13 5.98
N TYR A 113 -5.44 -8.70 5.36
CA TYR A 113 -5.60 -10.16 5.29
C TYR A 113 -4.58 -10.80 4.37
N TYR A 114 -4.21 -10.12 3.28
CA TYR A 114 -3.16 -10.61 2.38
C TYR A 114 -1.80 -10.63 3.07
N ASN A 115 -1.45 -9.56 3.77
CA ASN A 115 -0.19 -9.45 4.51
C ASN A 115 -0.38 -8.50 5.69
N PRO A 116 -0.20 -8.97 6.94
CA PRO A 116 -0.42 -8.14 8.13
C PRO A 116 0.69 -7.13 8.42
N ARG A 117 1.76 -7.12 7.61
CA ARG A 117 2.94 -6.28 7.83
C ARG A 117 3.09 -5.22 6.73
N ILE A 118 1.99 -4.62 6.31
CA ILE A 118 2.05 -3.57 5.28
C ILE A 118 2.23 -2.21 5.94
N PHE A 119 3.23 -1.48 5.45
CA PHE A 119 3.50 -0.09 5.82
C PHE A 119 3.07 0.81 4.66
N ILE A 120 2.29 1.83 4.97
CA ILE A 120 1.71 2.73 3.98
C ILE A 120 2.36 4.10 4.10
N CYS A 121 2.81 4.63 2.96
CA CYS A 121 3.46 5.94 2.89
C CYS A 121 2.74 6.86 1.91
N ASP A 122 2.58 8.11 2.29
CA ASP A 122 2.22 9.20 1.41
C ASP A 122 3.41 10.18 1.38
N PHE A 123 4.30 9.99 0.42
CA PHE A 123 5.54 10.76 0.36
C PHE A 123 5.33 12.24 0.05
N GLU A 124 4.26 12.56 -0.66
CA GLU A 124 3.96 13.95 -1.02
C GLU A 124 3.49 14.76 0.19
N ASN A 125 2.82 14.11 1.14
CA ASN A 125 2.27 14.76 2.32
C ASN A 125 3.02 14.41 3.61
N ASN A 126 4.15 13.71 3.51
CA ASN A 126 4.97 13.31 4.65
C ASN A 126 4.16 12.54 5.71
N ASP A 127 3.31 11.63 5.26
CA ASP A 127 2.47 10.84 6.14
C ASP A 127 2.78 9.35 6.00
N TYR A 128 2.59 8.60 7.08
CA TYR A 128 2.83 7.16 7.08
C TYR A 128 2.09 6.50 8.23
N PHE A 129 1.76 5.23 8.04
CA PHE A 129 1.13 4.41 9.09
C PHE A 129 1.22 2.93 8.75
N TRP A 130 1.13 2.09 9.79
CA TRP A 130 1.02 0.65 9.60
C TRP A 130 -0.42 0.29 9.26
N ASN A 131 -0.59 -0.57 8.24
CA ASN A 131 -1.91 -1.06 7.87
C ASN A 131 -2.27 -2.27 8.76
N ASN A 132 -2.70 -2.00 9.97
CA ASN A 132 -3.16 -3.04 10.89
C ASN A 132 -4.60 -2.77 11.32
N ASN A 133 -5.26 -3.79 11.91
CA ASN A 133 -6.69 -3.69 12.20
C ASN A 133 -7.04 -2.51 13.12
N ASN A 134 -6.25 -2.29 14.16
CA ASN A 134 -6.54 -1.23 15.12
C ASN A 134 -6.27 0.16 14.52
N PHE A 135 -5.08 0.33 13.93
CA PHE A 135 -4.67 1.62 13.40
C PHE A 135 -5.48 1.99 12.17
N SER A 136 -5.59 1.08 11.20
CA SER A 136 -6.32 1.35 9.96
C SER A 136 -7.80 1.57 10.20
N ASN A 137 -8.41 0.86 11.16
CA ASN A 137 -9.81 1.09 11.51
C ASN A 137 -10.02 2.50 12.03
N ASN A 138 -9.21 2.96 12.98
CA ASN A 138 -9.32 4.30 13.53
C ASN A 138 -9.10 5.36 12.45
N TYR A 139 -8.07 5.18 11.64
CA TYR A 139 -7.73 6.13 10.58
C TYR A 139 -8.80 6.18 9.50
N CYS A 140 -9.24 5.03 9.02
CA CYS A 140 -10.28 4.97 7.99
C CYS A 140 -11.61 5.49 8.49
N GLU A 141 -11.98 5.19 9.73
CA GLU A 141 -13.22 5.71 10.32
C GLU A 141 -13.21 7.23 10.42
N LEU A 142 -12.09 7.82 10.82
CA LEU A 142 -11.94 9.27 10.84
C LEU A 142 -12.12 9.88 9.45
N GLN A 143 -11.54 9.26 8.43
CA GLN A 143 -11.68 9.71 7.05
C GLN A 143 -13.12 9.63 6.56
N TYR A 144 -13.80 8.53 6.83
CA TYR A 144 -15.18 8.32 6.38
C TYR A 144 -16.20 9.13 7.18
N ASN A 145 -15.94 9.39 8.45
CA ASN A 145 -16.82 10.19 9.29
C ASN A 145 -16.80 11.68 8.96
N LEU A 146 -15.72 12.14 8.33
CA LEU A 146 -15.58 13.53 7.89
C LEU A 146 -16.29 13.80 6.55
N ILE A 147 -16.71 12.76 5.89
CA ILE A 147 -17.43 12.84 4.61
C ILE A 147 -18.92 12.70 4.85
#